data_a29ffaf7879058c85338fb6af7e65d51
#
_entry.id   a29ffaf7879058c85338fb6af7e65d51
#
_cell.length_a   1.000
_cell.length_b   1.000
_cell.length_c   1.000
_cell.angle_alpha   90.00
_cell.angle_beta   90.00
_cell.angle_gamma   90.00
#
_symmetry.space_group_name_H-M   'P 1'
#
loop_
_entity.id
_entity.type
_entity.pdbx_description
1 polymer ?
#
loop_
_entity_poly.entity_id
_entity_poly.type
_entity_poly.pdbx_seq_one_letter_code
_entity_poly.pdbx_strand_id
1 'polypeptide(L)'
;MSSPEITDIDFHELAKLIERVEQAIEHDLALSVSDMKLLLCAITTLCTLQTKMEQDDITLHKLRKLLGMIKQSEQRQSSDNKRKKTGTNKKNLAKKKAKRSAKTKTVHHVFPADKRGSVCPECQRGKLYPYTAKRLLRITGHAPFEATRHIVEQLRCNACETVYTAPLPESVLEDGDADQQYAYTARALMAINKFYTGTPYYHQENLTDLFGYYIGASTIFDQCEYVANDSMPVFYELKRQAAEAELFLLDDTHNRILEQQPELRDKPNGKGQQLRSGVYSSGLIATRTDGREIILFETSLGHAGEHLDSILKNRPDNLPAPKIMSDALSSNKVTKTRVIVSYCNAHSRRQFYDLEKLYPEDIGWLLDTYGKIWESEAIIKDKKMSDEKRLAYHQEHSLPAMTSIREWVVKKMESEDFEEYSALGKAIKYFHKYYDGLIMFCVVLGAPIDNNRMEEKLKIVIRGRKTAHFYKTVNGAGVANVIISLIATAAQADVNSYDYLVALQKNRSKVKENPKDWLPWNYEKTLSEVNIIEHLPAIEVVNSS
;
A
#
# COMPACT_ATOMS: atom_id res chain seq x y z
N MET A 1 -42.58 22.42 -0.01
CA MET A 1 -41.53 23.46 0.11
C MET A 1 -40.30 22.88 -0.50
N SER A 2 -39.87 23.40 -1.65
CA SER A 2 -38.65 22.99 -2.35
C SER A 2 -37.42 23.30 -1.45
N SER A 3 -36.48 22.37 -1.36
CA SER A 3 -35.21 22.54 -0.65
C SER A 3 -34.53 23.82 -1.16
N PRO A 4 -33.97 24.68 -0.31
CA PRO A 4 -33.25 25.87 -0.75
C PRO A 4 -32.03 25.41 -1.56
N GLU A 5 -31.94 25.83 -2.81
CA GLU A 5 -30.78 25.66 -3.66
C GLU A 5 -29.61 26.40 -3.02
N ILE A 6 -28.51 25.68 -2.77
CA ILE A 6 -27.23 26.26 -2.38
C ILE A 6 -26.67 26.93 -3.63
N THR A 7 -26.75 28.23 -3.73
CA THR A 7 -26.21 28.99 -4.86
C THR A 7 -24.73 29.26 -4.59
N ASP A 8 -23.87 28.93 -5.54
CA ASP A 8 -22.43 29.22 -5.49
C ASP A 8 -22.24 30.73 -5.69
N ILE A 9 -21.95 31.46 -4.60
CA ILE A 9 -21.70 32.90 -4.66
C ILE A 9 -20.18 33.08 -4.80
N ASP A 10 -19.75 33.80 -5.84
CA ASP A 10 -18.35 34.14 -6.05
C ASP A 10 -17.83 34.97 -4.85
N PHE A 11 -16.66 34.57 -4.33
CA PHE A 11 -16.04 35.22 -3.17
C PHE A 11 -15.78 36.72 -3.40
N HIS A 12 -15.53 37.14 -4.63
CA HIS A 12 -15.33 38.52 -5.00
C HIS A 12 -16.62 39.33 -4.97
N GLU A 13 -17.75 38.73 -5.35
CA GLU A 13 -19.08 39.35 -5.23
C GLU A 13 -19.50 39.47 -3.76
N LEU A 14 -19.18 38.47 -2.92
CA LEU A 14 -19.49 38.52 -1.49
C LEU A 14 -18.69 39.64 -0.79
N ALA A 15 -17.41 39.84 -1.13
CA ALA A 15 -16.60 40.90 -0.59
C ALA A 15 -17.18 42.29 -0.94
N LYS A 16 -17.57 42.48 -2.20
CA LYS A 16 -18.23 43.72 -2.66
C LYS A 16 -19.59 43.95 -1.98
N LEU A 17 -20.33 42.86 -1.71
CA LEU A 17 -21.58 42.96 -0.97
C LEU A 17 -21.34 43.46 0.47
N ILE A 18 -20.31 42.94 1.13
CA ILE A 18 -19.94 43.39 2.49
C ILE A 18 -19.62 44.89 2.50
N GLU A 19 -18.78 45.35 1.55
CA GLU A 19 -18.46 46.79 1.43
C GLU A 19 -19.71 47.65 1.21
N ARG A 20 -20.65 47.21 0.35
CA ARG A 20 -21.92 47.96 0.14
C ARG A 20 -22.84 47.94 1.34
N VAL A 21 -22.85 46.86 2.11
CA VAL A 21 -23.62 46.76 3.36
C VAL A 21 -23.01 47.69 4.44
N GLU A 22 -21.68 47.71 4.56
CA GLU A 22 -20.98 48.60 5.48
C GLU A 22 -21.24 50.07 5.15
N GLN A 23 -21.16 50.48 3.88
CA GLN A 23 -21.49 51.84 3.42
C GLN A 23 -22.95 52.19 3.66
N ALA A 24 -23.86 51.25 3.46
CA ALA A 24 -25.30 51.49 3.73
C ALA A 24 -25.57 51.71 5.22
N ILE A 25 -24.87 50.98 6.08
CA ILE A 25 -24.96 51.17 7.55
C ILE A 25 -24.35 52.50 7.97
N GLU A 26 -23.17 52.87 7.43
CA GLU A 26 -22.46 54.10 7.78
C GLU A 26 -23.24 55.37 7.37
N HIS A 27 -23.97 55.30 6.25
CA HIS A 27 -24.69 56.48 5.71
C HIS A 27 -26.21 56.39 5.89
N ASP A 28 -26.73 55.44 6.65
CA ASP A 28 -28.17 55.23 6.93
C ASP A 28 -29.00 55.11 5.61
N LEU A 29 -28.45 54.37 4.63
CA LEU A 29 -29.03 54.14 3.31
C LEU A 29 -29.73 52.79 3.22
N ALA A 30 -30.84 52.72 2.45
CA ALA A 30 -31.47 51.45 2.20
C ALA A 30 -30.65 50.61 1.19
N LEU A 31 -30.44 49.31 1.49
CA LEU A 31 -29.83 48.37 0.57
C LEU A 31 -30.70 48.13 -0.65
N SER A 32 -30.07 47.87 -1.82
CA SER A 32 -30.80 47.49 -3.01
C SER A 32 -31.52 46.16 -2.83
N VAL A 33 -32.62 45.93 -3.54
CA VAL A 33 -33.35 44.66 -3.50
C VAL A 33 -32.49 43.47 -3.95
N SER A 34 -31.54 43.70 -4.84
CA SER A 34 -30.56 42.69 -5.30
C SER A 34 -29.57 42.33 -4.18
N ASP A 35 -29.06 43.34 -3.46
CA ASP A 35 -28.10 43.12 -2.35
C ASP A 35 -28.80 42.44 -1.16
N MET A 36 -30.06 42.80 -0.87
CA MET A 36 -30.87 42.12 0.15
C MET A 36 -31.13 40.64 -0.18
N LYS A 37 -31.36 40.31 -1.45
CA LYS A 37 -31.52 38.91 -1.90
C LYS A 37 -30.24 38.12 -1.76
N LEU A 38 -29.10 38.70 -2.15
CA LEU A 38 -27.77 38.10 -2.01
C LEU A 38 -27.40 37.88 -0.54
N LEU A 39 -27.68 38.84 0.33
CA LEU A 39 -27.47 38.73 1.78
C LEU A 39 -28.33 37.64 2.39
N LEU A 40 -29.62 37.56 2.02
CA LEU A 40 -30.52 36.50 2.46
C LEU A 40 -30.03 35.12 2.02
N CYS A 41 -29.56 35.00 0.77
CA CYS A 41 -28.98 33.76 0.23
C CYS A 41 -27.72 33.35 1.00
N ALA A 42 -26.81 34.29 1.31
CA ALA A 42 -25.61 34.04 2.09
C ALA A 42 -25.92 33.57 3.52
N ILE A 43 -26.88 34.23 4.19
CA ILE A 43 -27.33 33.87 5.55
C ILE A 43 -27.99 32.48 5.55
N THR A 44 -28.87 32.20 4.56
CA THR A 44 -29.55 30.90 4.45
C THR A 44 -28.55 29.78 4.21
N THR A 45 -27.53 30.02 3.39
CA THR A 45 -26.43 29.07 3.15
C THR A 45 -25.63 28.81 4.42
N LEU A 46 -25.33 29.85 5.20
CA LEU A 46 -24.61 29.75 6.47
C LEU A 46 -25.42 28.93 7.49
N CYS A 47 -26.70 29.22 7.65
CA CYS A 47 -27.60 28.46 8.54
C CYS A 47 -27.71 26.99 8.12
N THR A 48 -27.80 26.71 6.82
CA THR A 48 -27.84 25.33 6.30
C THR A 48 -26.55 24.58 6.58
N LEU A 49 -25.40 25.24 6.43
CA LEU A 49 -24.09 24.69 6.76
C LEU A 49 -23.93 24.43 8.25
N GLN A 50 -24.40 25.36 9.10
CA GLN A 50 -24.37 25.21 10.55
C GLN A 50 -25.25 24.03 11.01
N THR A 51 -26.46 23.89 10.49
CA THR A 51 -27.35 22.76 10.78
C THR A 51 -26.74 21.42 10.36
N LYS A 52 -26.09 21.36 9.19
CA LYS A 52 -25.36 20.15 8.73
C LYS A 52 -24.12 19.84 9.55
N MET A 53 -23.47 20.83 10.14
CA MET A 53 -22.36 20.63 11.08
C MET A 53 -22.85 20.08 12.43
N GLU A 54 -24.00 20.55 12.92
CA GLU A 54 -24.62 20.08 14.17
C GLU A 54 -25.14 18.64 14.04
N GLN A 55 -25.49 18.21 12.84
CA GLN A 55 -25.93 16.84 12.53
C GLN A 55 -24.78 15.87 12.22
N ASP A 56 -23.51 16.26 12.45
CA ASP A 56 -22.28 15.49 12.12
C ASP A 56 -22.13 15.09 10.65
N ASP A 57 -23.00 15.56 9.75
CA ASP A 57 -22.94 15.25 8.32
C ASP A 57 -21.76 15.91 7.60
N ILE A 58 -21.23 17.02 8.14
CA ILE A 58 -20.09 17.73 7.59
C ILE A 58 -19.09 18.06 8.70
N THR A 59 -17.93 17.43 8.70
CA THR A 59 -16.81 17.79 9.58
C THR A 59 -16.14 19.09 9.11
N LEU A 60 -15.49 19.83 10.02
CA LEU A 60 -14.67 21.02 9.72
C LEU A 60 -13.66 20.74 8.60
N HIS A 61 -13.12 19.52 8.52
CA HIS A 61 -12.23 19.09 7.46
C HIS A 61 -12.93 18.99 6.09
N LYS A 62 -14.15 18.45 6.04
CA LYS A 62 -14.97 18.42 4.81
C LYS A 62 -15.35 19.82 4.36
N LEU A 63 -15.67 20.70 5.29
CA LEU A 63 -16.01 22.11 4.99
C LEU A 63 -14.83 22.86 4.38
N ARG A 64 -13.63 22.74 4.99
CA ARG A 64 -12.39 23.32 4.46
C ARG A 64 -12.03 22.80 3.08
N LYS A 65 -12.33 21.52 2.81
CA LYS A 65 -12.14 20.89 1.50
C LYS A 65 -13.13 21.42 0.45
N LEU A 66 -14.39 21.59 0.80
CA LEU A 66 -15.43 22.18 -0.03
C LEU A 66 -15.15 23.65 -0.37
N LEU A 67 -14.61 24.41 0.60
CA LEU A 67 -14.22 25.81 0.42
C LEU A 67 -12.87 26.00 -0.31
N GLY A 68 -12.28 24.93 -0.84
CA GLY A 68 -11.00 24.99 -1.54
C GLY A 68 -9.79 25.33 -0.66
N MET A 69 -9.98 25.39 0.67
CA MET A 69 -8.92 25.71 1.63
C MET A 69 -7.94 24.56 1.88
N ILE A 70 -8.28 23.33 1.42
CA ILE A 70 -7.41 22.15 1.48
C ILE A 70 -7.33 21.55 0.10
N LYS A 71 -6.18 21.66 -0.56
CA LYS A 71 -5.90 20.95 -1.82
C LYS A 71 -5.81 19.45 -1.56
N GLN A 72 -6.38 18.64 -2.46
CA GLN A 72 -6.52 17.18 -2.32
C GLN A 72 -5.21 16.39 -2.43
N SER A 73 -4.12 16.98 -2.88
CA SER A 73 -2.79 16.36 -2.93
C SER A 73 -1.72 17.41 -3.19
N GLU A 74 -0.49 17.13 -2.76
CA GLU A 74 0.71 17.93 -3.09
C GLU A 74 1.09 17.92 -4.59
N GLN A 75 0.28 17.33 -5.47
CA GLN A 75 0.52 17.45 -6.89
C GLN A 75 0.19 18.89 -7.32
N ARG A 76 1.22 19.71 -7.42
CA ARG A 76 1.18 20.96 -8.18
C ARG A 76 0.53 20.64 -9.54
N GLN A 77 -0.60 21.24 -9.86
CA GLN A 77 -0.93 21.46 -11.27
C GLN A 77 0.22 22.29 -11.82
N SER A 78 1.12 21.65 -12.55
CA SER A 78 2.17 22.34 -13.25
C SER A 78 1.49 23.25 -14.27
N SER A 79 1.49 24.57 -13.99
CA SER A 79 1.36 25.56 -15.04
C SER A 79 2.37 25.19 -16.13
N ASP A 80 1.87 24.96 -17.31
CA ASP A 80 2.55 24.78 -18.60
C ASP A 80 4.08 24.90 -18.60
N ASN A 81 4.75 23.86 -18.18
CA ASN A 81 6.09 23.55 -18.63
C ASN A 81 6.12 22.09 -19.04
N LYS A 82 6.15 21.85 -20.34
CA LYS A 82 6.38 20.54 -20.96
C LYS A 82 7.73 19.98 -20.48
N ARG A 83 7.78 19.47 -19.25
CA ARG A 83 8.92 18.64 -18.81
C ARG A 83 8.89 17.36 -19.64
N LYS A 84 9.92 17.18 -20.46
CA LYS A 84 10.23 15.92 -21.15
C LYS A 84 10.10 14.79 -20.13
N LYS A 85 9.15 13.89 -20.34
CA LYS A 85 9.00 12.66 -19.54
C LYS A 85 10.32 11.92 -19.58
N THR A 86 11.05 11.92 -18.48
CA THR A 86 12.32 11.22 -18.32
C THR A 86 12.14 9.73 -18.55
N GLY A 87 13.16 9.05 -19.10
CA GLY A 87 13.10 7.68 -19.61
C GLY A 87 12.69 6.56 -18.63
N THR A 88 12.57 6.85 -17.32
CA THR A 88 12.14 5.92 -16.27
C THR A 88 10.72 5.40 -16.47
N ASN A 89 9.78 6.25 -16.91
CA ASN A 89 8.41 5.81 -17.19
C ASN A 89 8.31 4.87 -18.40
N LYS A 90 9.20 5.01 -19.40
CA LYS A 90 9.23 4.10 -20.56
C LYS A 90 9.77 2.71 -20.17
N LYS A 91 10.79 2.63 -19.29
CA LYS A 91 11.35 1.34 -18.82
C LYS A 91 10.36 0.58 -17.94
N ASN A 92 9.63 1.25 -17.05
CA ASN A 92 8.60 0.62 -16.22
C ASN A 92 7.38 0.17 -17.06
N LEU A 93 7.02 0.91 -18.10
CA LEU A 93 5.96 0.50 -19.03
C LEU A 93 6.40 -0.69 -19.91
N ALA A 94 7.66 -0.74 -20.31
CA ALA A 94 8.24 -1.85 -21.07
C ALA A 94 8.34 -3.13 -20.21
N LYS A 95 8.79 -3.03 -18.94
CA LYS A 95 8.76 -4.15 -17.97
C LYS A 95 7.34 -4.64 -17.70
N LYS A 96 6.35 -3.75 -17.51
CA LYS A 96 4.94 -4.13 -17.37
C LYS A 96 4.38 -4.77 -18.64
N LYS A 97 4.79 -4.34 -19.84
CA LYS A 97 4.41 -4.98 -21.11
C LYS A 97 5.04 -6.37 -21.26
N ALA A 98 6.30 -6.54 -20.90
CA ALA A 98 6.99 -7.82 -20.93
C ALA A 98 6.35 -8.85 -19.98
N LYS A 99 6.00 -8.46 -18.74
CA LYS A 99 5.25 -9.33 -17.80
C LYS A 99 3.87 -9.75 -18.33
N ARG A 100 3.16 -8.86 -19.06
CA ARG A 100 1.87 -9.19 -19.69
C ARG A 100 1.99 -10.19 -20.83
N SER A 101 3.12 -10.22 -21.55
CA SER A 101 3.34 -11.14 -22.66
C SER A 101 3.72 -12.55 -22.19
N ALA A 102 4.29 -12.72 -21.01
CA ALA A 102 4.76 -14.00 -20.50
C ALA A 102 3.65 -15.05 -20.30
N LYS A 103 2.41 -14.61 -19.99
CA LYS A 103 1.23 -15.50 -19.85
C LYS A 103 0.29 -15.49 -21.06
N THR A 104 0.68 -14.87 -22.18
CA THR A 104 -0.15 -14.78 -23.37
C THR A 104 0.03 -16.04 -24.23
N LYS A 105 -1.03 -16.85 -24.33
CA LYS A 105 -1.05 -18.01 -25.23
C LYS A 105 -1.07 -17.52 -26.68
N THR A 106 -0.11 -17.99 -27.50
CA THR A 106 -0.03 -17.66 -28.93
C THR A 106 -0.63 -18.80 -29.75
N VAL A 107 -1.60 -18.45 -30.57
CA VAL A 107 -2.24 -19.40 -31.52
C VAL A 107 -1.94 -18.92 -32.91
N HIS A 108 -1.44 -19.83 -33.77
CA HIS A 108 -1.16 -19.59 -35.19
C HIS A 108 -2.32 -20.06 -36.03
N HIS A 109 -2.93 -19.16 -36.78
CA HIS A 109 -3.91 -19.50 -37.81
C HIS A 109 -3.19 -19.46 -39.16
N VAL A 110 -3.13 -20.59 -39.83
CA VAL A 110 -2.46 -20.76 -41.13
C VAL A 110 -3.45 -21.17 -42.20
N PHE A 111 -3.24 -20.70 -43.40
CA PHE A 111 -3.98 -21.24 -44.55
C PHE A 111 -3.61 -22.70 -44.82
N PRO A 112 -4.52 -23.50 -45.42
CA PRO A 112 -4.17 -24.82 -45.93
C PRO A 112 -2.94 -24.76 -46.85
N ALA A 113 -2.19 -25.85 -46.89
CA ALA A 113 -0.89 -25.88 -47.60
C ALA A 113 -1.02 -25.59 -49.12
N ASP A 114 -2.11 -25.99 -49.73
CA ASP A 114 -2.47 -25.78 -51.14
C ASP A 114 -2.72 -24.32 -51.52
N LYS A 115 -3.00 -23.46 -50.52
CA LYS A 115 -3.22 -22.01 -50.74
C LYS A 115 -1.94 -21.28 -51.11
N ARG A 116 -0.77 -21.80 -50.67
CA ARG A 116 0.53 -21.19 -50.97
C ARG A 116 0.94 -21.53 -52.40
N GLY A 117 1.23 -20.51 -53.21
CA GLY A 117 1.56 -20.68 -54.64
C GLY A 117 0.33 -20.80 -55.56
N SER A 118 -0.90 -20.81 -55.00
CA SER A 118 -2.13 -20.78 -55.79
C SER A 118 -2.29 -19.44 -56.53
N VAL A 119 -3.08 -19.45 -57.60
CA VAL A 119 -3.41 -18.22 -58.36
C VAL A 119 -4.20 -17.25 -57.51
N CYS A 120 -3.88 -15.97 -57.58
CA CYS A 120 -4.60 -14.91 -56.87
C CYS A 120 -6.06 -14.84 -57.34
N PRO A 121 -7.05 -14.96 -56.41
CA PRO A 121 -8.46 -14.96 -56.77
C PRO A 121 -8.92 -13.60 -57.31
N GLU A 122 -8.26 -12.52 -56.92
CA GLU A 122 -8.62 -11.14 -57.34
C GLU A 122 -8.17 -10.85 -58.78
N CYS A 123 -6.89 -10.98 -59.06
CA CYS A 123 -6.33 -10.59 -60.35
C CYS A 123 -6.17 -11.74 -61.34
N GLN A 124 -6.30 -12.99 -60.88
CA GLN A 124 -6.18 -14.25 -61.65
C GLN A 124 -4.85 -14.42 -62.46
N ARG A 125 -3.86 -13.53 -62.25
CA ARG A 125 -2.56 -13.48 -62.95
C ARG A 125 -1.37 -13.84 -62.06
N GLY A 126 -1.40 -13.38 -60.79
CA GLY A 126 -0.32 -13.60 -59.84
C GLY A 126 -0.52 -14.85 -58.97
N LYS A 127 0.51 -15.22 -58.21
CA LYS A 127 0.46 -16.31 -57.22
C LYS A 127 0.57 -15.77 -55.79
N LEU A 128 -0.04 -16.48 -54.81
CA LEU A 128 -0.04 -16.11 -53.43
C LEU A 128 1.22 -16.58 -52.71
N TYR A 129 1.98 -15.65 -52.13
CA TYR A 129 3.19 -15.94 -51.34
C TYR A 129 3.02 -15.45 -49.88
N PRO A 130 3.81 -16.02 -48.96
CA PRO A 130 3.81 -15.56 -47.56
C PRO A 130 4.09 -14.07 -47.45
N TYR A 131 3.30 -13.38 -46.64
CA TYR A 131 3.46 -11.96 -46.30
C TYR A 131 3.54 -11.80 -44.79
N THR A 132 3.85 -10.58 -44.31
CA THR A 132 3.94 -10.28 -42.89
C THR A 132 2.64 -10.63 -42.18
N ALA A 133 2.72 -11.52 -41.17
CA ALA A 133 1.56 -11.98 -40.43
C ALA A 133 0.88 -10.83 -39.66
N LYS A 134 -0.44 -10.68 -39.82
CA LYS A 134 -1.24 -9.79 -38.98
C LYS A 134 -1.31 -10.35 -37.59
N ARG A 135 -1.06 -9.50 -36.58
CA ARG A 135 -1.14 -9.86 -35.16
C ARG A 135 -2.40 -9.25 -34.56
N LEU A 136 -3.23 -10.09 -33.94
CA LEU A 136 -4.41 -9.69 -33.18
C LEU A 136 -4.23 -10.17 -31.74
N LEU A 137 -4.25 -9.24 -30.78
CA LEU A 137 -4.34 -9.59 -29.38
C LEU A 137 -5.80 -9.43 -28.95
N ARG A 138 -6.44 -10.53 -28.53
CA ARG A 138 -7.78 -10.51 -27.95
C ARG A 138 -7.70 -10.82 -26.48
N ILE A 139 -8.27 -9.95 -25.65
CA ILE A 139 -8.42 -10.14 -24.21
C ILE A 139 -9.89 -10.46 -23.96
N THR A 140 -10.14 -11.63 -23.38
CA THR A 140 -11.48 -12.08 -23.02
C THR A 140 -11.67 -12.01 -21.51
N GLY A 141 -12.86 -11.66 -21.06
CA GLY A 141 -13.26 -11.72 -19.64
C GLY A 141 -13.90 -13.07 -19.34
N HIS A 142 -13.58 -13.61 -18.16
CA HIS A 142 -14.18 -14.82 -17.61
C HIS A 142 -14.68 -14.54 -16.20
N ALA A 143 -15.65 -15.33 -15.72
CA ALA A 143 -16.03 -15.34 -14.31
C ALA A 143 -14.78 -15.70 -13.46
N PRO A 144 -14.62 -15.11 -12.26
CA PRO A 144 -13.44 -15.34 -11.43
C PRO A 144 -13.35 -16.77 -10.89
N PHE A 145 -14.49 -17.50 -10.83
CA PHE A 145 -14.58 -18.87 -10.38
C PHE A 145 -15.29 -19.74 -11.41
N GLU A 146 -14.93 -21.02 -11.44
CA GLU A 146 -15.60 -22.06 -12.21
C GLU A 146 -15.87 -23.24 -11.28
N ALA A 147 -17.06 -23.85 -11.37
CA ALA A 147 -17.43 -25.00 -10.54
C ALA A 147 -17.64 -26.24 -11.40
N THR A 148 -16.90 -27.30 -11.08
CA THR A 148 -17.06 -28.63 -11.69
C THR A 148 -17.55 -29.62 -10.64
N ARG A 149 -18.61 -30.37 -10.98
CA ARG A 149 -19.13 -31.42 -10.11
C ARG A 149 -18.56 -32.76 -10.54
N HIS A 150 -17.72 -33.34 -9.69
CA HIS A 150 -17.20 -34.68 -9.89
C HIS A 150 -18.13 -35.69 -9.22
N ILE A 151 -18.62 -36.68 -10.00
CA ILE A 151 -19.44 -37.81 -9.50
C ILE A 151 -18.52 -39.03 -9.52
N VAL A 152 -18.19 -39.52 -8.32
CA VAL A 152 -17.22 -40.60 -8.13
C VAL A 152 -17.95 -41.88 -7.83
N GLU A 153 -17.77 -42.91 -8.65
CA GLU A 153 -18.40 -44.20 -8.50
C GLU A 153 -17.92 -44.90 -7.21
N GLN A 154 -18.86 -45.52 -6.51
CA GLN A 154 -18.55 -46.37 -5.35
C GLN A 154 -19.07 -47.77 -5.57
N LEU A 155 -18.23 -48.77 -5.23
CA LEU A 155 -18.58 -50.17 -5.27
C LEU A 155 -18.52 -50.75 -3.84
N ARG A 156 -19.56 -51.48 -3.45
CA ARG A 156 -19.62 -52.13 -2.14
C ARG A 156 -19.50 -53.65 -2.27
N CYS A 157 -18.66 -54.26 -1.47
CA CYS A 157 -18.58 -55.71 -1.37
C CYS A 157 -19.86 -56.27 -0.68
N ASN A 158 -20.49 -57.26 -1.29
CA ASN A 158 -21.71 -57.87 -0.77
C ASN A 158 -21.45 -58.80 0.43
N ALA A 159 -20.20 -59.21 0.67
CA ALA A 159 -19.84 -60.11 1.74
C ALA A 159 -19.28 -59.41 3.00
N CYS A 160 -18.34 -58.49 2.82
CA CYS A 160 -17.68 -57.78 3.93
C CYS A 160 -18.12 -56.32 4.06
N GLU A 161 -19.01 -55.84 3.20
CA GLU A 161 -19.57 -54.47 3.17
C GLU A 161 -18.56 -53.33 2.93
N THR A 162 -17.31 -53.64 2.66
CA THR A 162 -16.27 -52.65 2.35
C THR A 162 -16.66 -51.86 1.11
N VAL A 163 -16.56 -50.51 1.19
CA VAL A 163 -16.84 -49.61 0.10
C VAL A 163 -15.52 -49.17 -0.55
N TYR A 164 -15.45 -49.27 -1.85
CA TYR A 164 -14.35 -48.81 -2.70
C TYR A 164 -14.81 -47.61 -3.51
N THR A 165 -14.02 -46.54 -3.50
CA THR A 165 -14.31 -45.32 -4.22
C THR A 165 -13.32 -45.20 -5.39
N ALA A 166 -13.81 -44.85 -6.57
CA ALA A 166 -12.96 -44.63 -7.73
C ALA A 166 -12.00 -43.44 -7.48
N PRO A 167 -10.74 -43.53 -7.94
CA PRO A 167 -9.78 -42.44 -7.74
C PRO A 167 -10.16 -41.19 -8.55
N LEU A 168 -9.89 -40.02 -7.98
CA LEU A 168 -9.99 -38.76 -8.71
C LEU A 168 -8.84 -38.63 -9.71
N PRO A 169 -9.06 -37.99 -10.87
CA PRO A 169 -7.99 -37.68 -11.81
C PRO A 169 -6.91 -36.79 -11.18
N GLU A 170 -5.67 -36.97 -11.61
CA GLU A 170 -4.52 -36.19 -11.14
C GLU A 170 -4.73 -34.66 -11.35
N SER A 171 -5.33 -34.27 -12.46
CA SER A 171 -5.66 -32.85 -12.76
C SER A 171 -6.61 -32.21 -11.73
N VAL A 172 -7.38 -32.99 -10.96
CA VAL A 172 -8.21 -32.51 -9.86
C VAL A 172 -7.39 -32.37 -8.58
N LEU A 173 -6.49 -33.36 -8.33
CA LEU A 173 -5.62 -33.40 -7.16
C LEU A 173 -4.47 -32.37 -7.23
N GLU A 174 -4.10 -31.92 -8.43
CA GLU A 174 -3.10 -30.86 -8.62
C GLU A 174 -3.51 -29.50 -8.01
N ASP A 175 -4.81 -29.22 -7.89
CA ASP A 175 -5.30 -27.93 -7.37
C ASP A 175 -6.18 -28.09 -6.12
N GLY A 176 -5.98 -29.13 -5.35
CA GLY A 176 -6.66 -29.36 -4.08
C GLY A 176 -6.55 -30.79 -3.59
N ASP A 177 -6.77 -31.01 -2.30
CA ASP A 177 -6.86 -32.35 -1.72
C ASP A 177 -8.16 -33.05 -2.16
N ALA A 178 -8.19 -34.38 -2.03
CA ALA A 178 -9.33 -35.21 -2.47
C ALA A 178 -10.69 -34.77 -1.86
N ASP A 179 -10.69 -34.31 -0.62
CA ASP A 179 -11.88 -33.85 0.11
C ASP A 179 -12.10 -32.34 0.07
N GLN A 180 -11.26 -31.61 -0.69
CA GLN A 180 -11.28 -30.15 -0.70
C GLN A 180 -12.29 -29.62 -1.71
N GLN A 181 -13.25 -28.83 -1.23
CA GLN A 181 -14.25 -28.19 -2.08
C GLN A 181 -13.69 -26.98 -2.85
N TYR A 182 -12.81 -26.20 -2.23
CA TYR A 182 -12.26 -24.98 -2.82
C TYR A 182 -10.79 -25.19 -3.16
N ALA A 183 -10.48 -25.14 -4.45
CA ALA A 183 -9.13 -25.30 -4.98
C ALA A 183 -8.15 -24.26 -4.39
N TYR A 184 -6.86 -24.57 -4.38
CA TYR A 184 -5.82 -23.63 -3.91
C TYR A 184 -5.83 -22.32 -4.71
N THR A 185 -6.10 -22.40 -6.02
CA THR A 185 -6.27 -21.24 -6.89
C THR A 185 -7.46 -20.38 -6.49
N ALA A 186 -8.59 -20.98 -6.12
CA ALA A 186 -9.79 -20.27 -5.66
C ALA A 186 -9.52 -19.56 -4.32
N ARG A 187 -8.90 -20.25 -3.37
CA ARG A 187 -8.51 -19.68 -2.06
C ARG A 187 -7.57 -18.48 -2.22
N ALA A 188 -6.54 -18.61 -3.05
CA ALA A 188 -5.60 -17.53 -3.34
C ALA A 188 -6.30 -16.32 -3.97
N LEU A 189 -7.26 -16.54 -4.86
CA LEU A 189 -8.03 -15.47 -5.48
C LEU A 189 -8.95 -14.74 -4.47
N MET A 190 -9.63 -15.47 -3.59
CA MET A 190 -10.44 -14.90 -2.49
C MET A 190 -9.57 -14.02 -1.57
N ALA A 191 -8.38 -14.51 -1.22
CA ALA A 191 -7.43 -13.79 -0.38
C ALA A 191 -6.91 -12.51 -1.06
N ILE A 192 -6.54 -12.56 -2.34
CA ILE A 192 -6.10 -11.38 -3.11
C ILE A 192 -7.23 -10.37 -3.25
N ASN A 193 -8.44 -10.82 -3.54
CA ASN A 193 -9.60 -9.93 -3.62
C ASN A 193 -9.83 -9.21 -2.29
N LYS A 194 -9.72 -9.89 -1.16
CA LYS A 194 -9.90 -9.27 0.15
C LYS A 194 -8.76 -8.34 0.51
N PHE A 195 -7.52 -8.81 0.45
CA PHE A 195 -6.39 -8.17 1.10
C PHE A 195 -5.54 -7.29 0.17
N TYR A 196 -5.60 -7.50 -1.15
CA TYR A 196 -4.90 -6.64 -2.11
C TYR A 196 -5.84 -5.64 -2.78
N THR A 197 -7.02 -6.08 -3.27
CA THR A 197 -7.97 -5.15 -3.91
C THR A 197 -8.82 -4.39 -2.89
N GLY A 198 -8.97 -4.93 -1.67
CA GLY A 198 -9.78 -4.36 -0.59
C GLY A 198 -11.27 -4.69 -0.73
N THR A 199 -11.65 -5.75 -1.45
CA THR A 199 -13.05 -6.15 -1.64
C THR A 199 -13.56 -6.86 -0.37
N PRO A 200 -14.55 -6.32 0.37
CA PRO A 200 -15.12 -6.97 1.55
C PRO A 200 -15.70 -8.34 1.24
N TYR A 201 -15.74 -9.24 2.23
CA TYR A 201 -16.25 -10.60 2.05
C TYR A 201 -17.69 -10.64 1.51
N TYR A 202 -18.58 -9.77 2.03
CA TYR A 202 -19.96 -9.69 1.56
C TYR A 202 -20.07 -9.14 0.11
N HIS A 203 -19.12 -8.31 -0.34
CA HIS A 203 -19.06 -7.91 -1.76
C HIS A 203 -18.61 -9.06 -2.65
N GLN A 204 -17.68 -9.91 -2.16
CA GLN A 204 -17.28 -11.12 -2.88
C GLN A 204 -18.44 -12.13 -2.94
N GLU A 205 -19.21 -12.30 -1.85
CA GLU A 205 -20.44 -13.10 -1.81
C GLU A 205 -21.42 -12.63 -2.88
N ASN A 206 -21.76 -11.34 -2.90
CA ASN A 206 -22.67 -10.76 -3.90
C ASN A 206 -22.12 -10.94 -5.33
N LEU A 207 -20.81 -10.81 -5.52
CA LEU A 207 -20.19 -10.99 -6.83
C LEU A 207 -20.25 -12.44 -7.31
N THR A 208 -19.99 -13.40 -6.42
CA THR A 208 -20.09 -14.84 -6.73
C THR A 208 -21.53 -15.26 -7.03
N ASP A 209 -22.50 -14.72 -6.31
CA ASP A 209 -23.93 -14.92 -6.58
C ASP A 209 -24.33 -14.39 -7.96
N LEU A 210 -23.87 -13.18 -8.31
CA LEU A 210 -24.11 -12.58 -9.63
C LEU A 210 -23.55 -13.45 -10.78
N PHE A 211 -22.45 -14.16 -10.56
CA PHE A 211 -21.87 -15.10 -11.52
C PHE A 211 -22.48 -16.50 -11.48
N GLY A 212 -23.51 -16.72 -10.65
CA GLY A 212 -24.21 -18.00 -10.52
C GLY A 212 -23.56 -19.02 -9.59
N TYR A 213 -22.61 -18.57 -8.75
CA TYR A 213 -21.97 -19.41 -7.72
C TYR A 213 -22.15 -18.72 -6.37
N TYR A 214 -23.03 -19.19 -5.54
CA TYR A 214 -23.16 -18.65 -4.20
C TYR A 214 -22.05 -19.16 -3.27
N ILE A 215 -21.19 -18.28 -2.80
CA ILE A 215 -20.17 -18.56 -1.79
C ILE A 215 -20.36 -17.54 -0.67
N GLY A 216 -20.82 -17.99 0.49
CA GLY A 216 -21.11 -17.13 1.64
C GLY A 216 -19.85 -16.42 2.17
N ALA A 217 -20.04 -15.22 2.72
CA ALA A 217 -18.96 -14.37 3.26
C ALA A 217 -18.13 -15.06 4.36
N SER A 218 -18.77 -15.88 5.21
CA SER A 218 -18.08 -16.70 6.23
C SER A 218 -17.19 -17.76 5.59
N THR A 219 -17.69 -18.45 4.57
CA THR A 219 -16.91 -19.43 3.82
C THR A 219 -15.68 -18.80 3.15
N ILE A 220 -15.86 -17.61 2.55
CA ILE A 220 -14.72 -16.88 1.96
C ILE A 220 -13.68 -16.53 3.02
N PHE A 221 -14.12 -16.14 4.22
CA PHE A 221 -13.19 -15.92 5.35
C PHE A 221 -12.44 -17.19 5.72
N ASP A 222 -13.12 -18.32 5.87
CA ASP A 222 -12.51 -19.60 6.22
C ASP A 222 -11.46 -20.02 5.16
N GLN A 223 -11.75 -19.79 3.86
CA GLN A 223 -10.78 -20.06 2.81
C GLN A 223 -9.55 -19.14 2.90
N CYS A 224 -9.71 -17.86 3.24
CA CYS A 224 -8.58 -16.96 3.51
C CYS A 224 -7.77 -17.39 4.74
N GLU A 225 -8.42 -17.90 5.76
CA GLU A 225 -7.76 -18.42 6.96
C GLU A 225 -6.90 -19.65 6.64
N TYR A 226 -7.36 -20.57 5.78
CA TYR A 226 -6.51 -21.67 5.28
C TYR A 226 -5.26 -21.15 4.58
N VAL A 227 -5.39 -20.15 3.69
CA VAL A 227 -4.22 -19.52 3.03
C VAL A 227 -3.24 -18.94 4.06
N ALA A 228 -3.74 -18.26 5.09
CA ALA A 228 -2.90 -17.70 6.14
C ALA A 228 -2.18 -18.79 6.93
N ASN A 229 -2.90 -19.85 7.34
CA ASN A 229 -2.36 -20.95 8.13
C ASN A 229 -1.27 -21.72 7.37
N ASP A 230 -1.50 -22.06 6.11
CA ASP A 230 -0.53 -22.75 5.25
C ASP A 230 0.73 -21.90 5.01
N SER A 231 0.60 -20.58 5.04
CA SER A 231 1.67 -19.61 4.79
C SER A 231 2.32 -19.07 6.07
N MET A 232 1.78 -19.36 7.25
CA MET A 232 2.25 -18.86 8.55
C MET A 232 3.73 -19.12 8.82
N PRO A 233 4.29 -20.32 8.50
CA PRO A 233 5.72 -20.59 8.71
C PRO A 233 6.62 -19.60 7.95
N VAL A 234 6.26 -19.27 6.72
CA VAL A 234 7.02 -18.28 5.92
C VAL A 234 6.91 -16.88 6.51
N PHE A 235 5.74 -16.49 7.00
CA PHE A 235 5.57 -15.20 7.66
C PHE A 235 6.45 -15.04 8.90
N TYR A 236 6.56 -16.08 9.73
CA TYR A 236 7.47 -16.07 10.88
C TYR A 236 8.95 -16.06 10.45
N GLU A 237 9.30 -16.77 9.38
CA GLU A 237 10.67 -16.73 8.84
C GLU A 237 11.00 -15.34 8.29
N LEU A 238 10.06 -14.65 7.64
CA LEU A 238 10.22 -13.25 7.24
C LEU A 238 10.46 -12.35 8.46
N LYS A 239 9.69 -12.51 9.54
CA LYS A 239 9.92 -11.77 10.79
C LYS A 239 11.31 -12.04 11.38
N ARG A 240 11.75 -13.31 11.37
CA ARG A 240 13.09 -13.69 11.83
C ARG A 240 14.18 -13.03 11.00
N GLN A 241 14.07 -13.08 9.67
CA GLN A 241 15.05 -12.44 8.78
C GLN A 241 15.01 -10.91 8.84
N ALA A 242 13.84 -10.32 9.10
CA ALA A 242 13.72 -8.89 9.31
C ALA A 242 14.55 -8.41 10.51
N ALA A 243 14.73 -9.23 11.55
CA ALA A 243 15.57 -8.87 12.70
C ALA A 243 17.03 -8.57 12.32
N GLU A 244 17.53 -9.13 11.22
CA GLU A 244 18.89 -8.94 10.70
C GLU A 244 19.03 -7.72 9.77
N ALA A 245 17.94 -7.02 9.45
CA ALA A 245 17.95 -5.90 8.52
C ALA A 245 18.76 -4.70 9.06
N GLU A 246 19.32 -3.91 8.15
CA GLU A 246 20.11 -2.73 8.48
C GLU A 246 19.32 -1.42 8.49
N LEU A 247 18.17 -1.40 7.80
CA LEU A 247 17.30 -0.23 7.70
C LEU A 247 15.84 -0.65 7.86
N PHE A 248 15.10 0.12 8.66
CA PHE A 248 13.66 -0.01 8.83
C PHE A 248 12.94 1.30 8.51
N LEU A 249 11.87 1.22 7.74
CA LEU A 249 10.91 2.30 7.57
C LEU A 249 9.63 1.89 8.30
N LEU A 250 9.12 2.78 9.15
CA LEU A 250 7.96 2.52 10.03
C LEU A 250 6.87 3.55 9.81
N ASP A 251 5.62 3.11 9.83
CA ASP A 251 4.48 4.01 9.89
C ASP A 251 3.24 3.30 10.44
N ASP A 252 2.29 4.06 10.98
CA ASP A 252 1.05 3.59 11.59
C ASP A 252 -0.17 4.22 10.92
N THR A 253 -1.26 3.47 10.86
CA THR A 253 -2.57 4.01 10.54
C THR A 253 -3.63 3.48 11.50
N HIS A 254 -4.56 4.34 11.93
CA HIS A 254 -5.69 3.89 12.75
C HIS A 254 -6.46 2.78 12.09
N ASN A 255 -6.90 1.81 12.88
CA ASN A 255 -7.79 0.74 12.46
C ASN A 255 -8.79 0.40 13.57
N ARG A 256 -9.62 -0.61 13.36
CA ARG A 256 -10.61 -1.05 14.33
C ARG A 256 -10.79 -2.55 14.28
N ILE A 257 -10.79 -3.19 15.46
CA ILE A 257 -11.18 -4.60 15.68
C ILE A 257 -12.34 -4.58 16.66
N LEU A 258 -13.52 -5.10 16.26
CA LEU A 258 -14.72 -4.99 17.10
C LEU A 258 -14.62 -5.80 18.39
N GLU A 259 -14.00 -6.98 18.32
CA GLU A 259 -13.80 -7.88 19.44
C GLU A 259 -12.72 -7.42 20.43
N GLN A 260 -11.82 -6.51 20.00
CA GLN A 260 -10.68 -6.10 20.80
C GLN A 260 -11.12 -5.39 22.08
N GLN A 261 -10.80 -5.97 23.20
CA GLN A 261 -10.99 -5.33 24.50
C GLN A 261 -9.80 -4.42 24.83
N PRO A 262 -10.03 -3.33 25.59
CA PRO A 262 -8.95 -2.50 26.11
C PRO A 262 -8.00 -3.32 26.98
N GLU A 263 -6.70 -3.07 26.87
CA GLU A 263 -5.64 -3.75 27.64
C GLU A 263 -4.78 -2.73 28.40
N LEU A 264 -4.37 -3.10 29.61
CA LEU A 264 -3.34 -2.34 30.34
C LEU A 264 -1.98 -2.61 29.69
N ARG A 265 -1.34 -1.56 29.20
CA ARG A 265 -0.01 -1.60 28.57
C ARG A 265 0.91 -0.55 29.16
N ASP A 266 2.20 -0.83 29.16
CA ASP A 266 3.20 0.12 29.59
C ASP A 266 3.17 1.38 28.75
N LYS A 267 3.31 2.54 29.40
CA LYS A 267 3.45 3.81 28.68
C LYS A 267 4.76 3.84 27.90
N PRO A 268 4.81 4.50 26.73
CA PRO A 268 6.04 4.61 25.93
C PRO A 268 7.21 5.27 26.66
N ASN A 269 6.94 6.04 27.70
CA ASN A 269 7.95 6.68 28.55
C ASN A 269 8.45 5.81 29.70
N GLY A 270 7.99 4.56 29.81
CA GLY A 270 8.34 3.62 30.87
C GLY A 270 7.79 3.96 32.27
N LYS A 271 6.97 5.00 32.40
CA LYS A 271 6.43 5.46 33.70
C LYS A 271 4.97 5.06 33.88
N GLY A 272 4.76 3.81 34.32
CA GLY A 272 3.45 3.25 34.66
C GLY A 272 2.69 2.72 33.44
N GLN A 273 1.46 2.25 33.71
CA GLN A 273 0.58 1.63 32.71
C GLN A 273 -0.54 2.60 32.29
N GLN A 274 -1.10 2.34 31.13
CA GLN A 274 -2.30 3.00 30.62
C GLN A 274 -3.22 2.00 29.96
N LEU A 275 -4.52 2.21 30.09
CA LEU A 275 -5.52 1.43 29.37
C LEU A 275 -5.52 1.87 27.91
N ARG A 276 -5.20 0.95 26.97
CA ARG A 276 -5.23 1.19 25.52
C ARG A 276 -6.43 0.51 24.89
N SER A 277 -7.20 1.27 24.13
CA SER A 277 -8.33 0.80 23.33
C SER A 277 -8.14 1.06 21.84
N GLY A 278 -7.22 1.96 21.47
CA GLY A 278 -6.94 2.30 20.08
C GLY A 278 -6.21 1.17 19.34
N VAL A 279 -6.76 0.73 18.21
CA VAL A 279 -6.14 -0.25 17.31
C VAL A 279 -5.44 0.46 16.18
N TYR A 280 -4.24 -0.01 15.85
CA TYR A 280 -3.42 0.51 14.75
C TYR A 280 -3.02 -0.63 13.83
N SER A 281 -2.92 -0.33 12.54
CA SER A 281 -2.21 -1.17 11.59
C SER A 281 -0.86 -0.55 11.32
N SER A 282 0.17 -1.20 11.80
CA SER A 282 1.56 -0.81 11.67
C SER A 282 2.15 -1.45 10.43
N GLY A 283 2.92 -0.69 9.66
CA GLY A 283 3.67 -1.18 8.52
C GLY A 283 5.17 -1.06 8.76
N LEU A 284 5.91 -2.05 8.30
CA LEU A 284 7.36 -2.13 8.36
C LEU A 284 7.93 -2.45 6.98
N ILE A 285 8.95 -1.72 6.53
CA ILE A 285 9.85 -2.17 5.46
C ILE A 285 11.21 -2.42 6.11
N ALA A 286 11.69 -3.66 6.07
CA ALA A 286 13.01 -4.06 6.55
C ALA A 286 13.92 -4.31 5.35
N THR A 287 14.97 -3.50 5.17
CA THR A 287 15.96 -3.65 4.10
C THR A 287 17.19 -4.36 4.66
N ARG A 288 17.51 -5.51 4.08
CA ARG A 288 18.67 -6.34 4.44
C ARG A 288 19.95 -5.84 3.73
N THR A 289 21.10 -6.26 4.21
CA THR A 289 22.42 -5.95 3.62
C THR A 289 22.58 -6.47 2.18
N ASP A 290 21.85 -7.53 1.81
CA ASP A 290 21.80 -8.06 0.44
C ASP A 290 20.83 -7.29 -0.48
N GLY A 291 20.24 -6.19 0.00
CA GLY A 291 19.29 -5.36 -0.72
C GLY A 291 17.87 -5.93 -0.80
N ARG A 292 17.61 -7.10 -0.24
CA ARG A 292 16.26 -7.66 -0.17
C ARG A 292 15.42 -6.90 0.83
N GLU A 293 14.14 -6.72 0.51
CA GLU A 293 13.20 -6.00 1.35
C GLU A 293 12.06 -6.90 1.81
N ILE A 294 11.82 -6.88 3.10
CA ILE A 294 10.73 -7.59 3.77
C ILE A 294 9.71 -6.55 4.20
N ILE A 295 8.45 -6.75 3.81
CA ILE A 295 7.35 -5.86 4.17
C ILE A 295 6.43 -6.60 5.11
N LEU A 296 6.27 -6.08 6.32
CA LEU A 296 5.45 -6.66 7.36
C LEU A 296 4.32 -5.71 7.77
N PHE A 297 3.17 -6.26 8.04
CA PHE A 297 2.04 -5.54 8.61
C PHE A 297 1.57 -6.23 9.89
N GLU A 298 1.18 -5.42 10.87
CA GLU A 298 0.64 -5.90 12.14
C GLU A 298 -0.52 -5.00 12.57
N THR A 299 -1.70 -5.57 12.81
CA THR A 299 -2.86 -4.83 13.29
C THR A 299 -3.18 -5.26 14.72
N SER A 300 -3.01 -4.35 15.67
CA SER A 300 -3.19 -4.62 17.10
C SER A 300 -3.35 -3.31 17.90
N LEU A 301 -3.36 -3.41 19.24
CA LEU A 301 -3.24 -2.27 20.17
C LEU A 301 -1.84 -1.67 20.22
N GLY A 302 -0.83 -2.34 19.63
CA GLY A 302 0.55 -1.86 19.57
C GLY A 302 0.79 -0.91 18.42
N HIS A 303 1.85 -0.11 18.55
CA HIS A 303 2.35 0.79 17.50
C HIS A 303 3.57 0.18 16.78
N ALA A 304 3.96 0.77 15.64
CA ALA A 304 5.06 0.28 14.81
C ALA A 304 6.39 0.17 15.60
N GLY A 305 6.68 1.10 16.50
CA GLY A 305 7.85 1.02 17.39
C GLY A 305 7.85 -0.19 18.30
N GLU A 306 6.69 -0.56 18.88
CA GLU A 306 6.54 -1.74 19.74
C GLU A 306 6.67 -3.05 18.94
N HIS A 307 6.13 -3.08 17.71
CA HIS A 307 6.27 -4.23 16.81
C HIS A 307 7.72 -4.42 16.39
N LEU A 308 8.42 -3.33 16.07
CA LEU A 308 9.84 -3.40 15.75
C LEU A 308 10.67 -3.83 16.95
N ASP A 309 10.40 -3.32 18.17
CA ASP A 309 11.06 -3.80 19.39
C ASP A 309 10.89 -5.32 19.56
N SER A 310 9.72 -5.87 19.24
CA SER A 310 9.47 -7.32 19.27
C SER A 310 10.30 -8.10 18.24
N ILE A 311 10.49 -7.56 17.04
CA ILE A 311 11.31 -8.17 16.00
C ILE A 311 12.79 -8.11 16.41
N LEU A 312 13.28 -6.95 16.86
CA LEU A 312 14.68 -6.71 17.21
C LEU A 312 15.14 -7.49 18.45
N LYS A 313 14.24 -8.03 19.27
CA LYS A 313 14.63 -8.96 20.35
C LYS A 313 15.40 -10.19 19.84
N ASN A 314 15.17 -10.58 18.60
CA ASN A 314 15.84 -11.70 17.95
C ASN A 314 17.05 -11.27 17.10
N ARG A 315 17.45 -10.00 17.17
CA ARG A 315 18.62 -9.49 16.44
C ARG A 315 19.90 -10.02 17.05
N PRO A 316 20.82 -10.59 16.24
CA PRO A 316 22.14 -10.98 16.72
C PRO A 316 22.95 -9.78 17.27
N ASP A 317 23.58 -9.96 18.44
CA ASP A 317 24.32 -8.90 19.14
C ASP A 317 25.54 -8.39 18.36
N ASN A 318 26.09 -9.19 17.46
CA ASN A 318 27.23 -8.83 16.62
C ASN A 318 26.88 -7.92 15.44
N LEU A 319 25.60 -7.66 15.19
CA LEU A 319 25.18 -6.76 14.12
C LEU A 319 25.18 -5.29 14.60
N PRO A 320 25.58 -4.35 13.73
CA PRO A 320 25.53 -2.92 14.06
C PRO A 320 24.09 -2.46 14.33
N ALA A 321 23.95 -1.34 15.07
CA ALA A 321 22.65 -0.74 15.33
C ALA A 321 21.92 -0.43 14.01
N PRO A 322 20.67 -0.89 13.83
CA PRO A 322 19.95 -0.64 12.60
C PRO A 322 19.51 0.83 12.51
N LYS A 323 19.38 1.33 11.28
CA LYS A 323 18.81 2.64 10.97
C LYS A 323 17.28 2.54 10.96
N ILE A 324 16.61 3.55 11.50
CA ILE A 324 15.14 3.63 11.51
C ILE A 324 14.73 4.95 10.90
N MET A 325 13.76 4.91 9.97
CA MET A 325 13.06 6.06 9.43
C MET A 325 11.59 6.00 9.83
N SER A 326 11.10 7.05 10.47
CA SER A 326 9.68 7.19 10.83
C SER A 326 9.26 8.67 10.79
N ASP A 327 7.97 8.92 11.02
CA ASP A 327 7.55 10.23 11.53
C ASP A 327 8.07 10.44 12.97
N ALA A 328 8.06 11.68 13.42
CA ALA A 328 8.55 12.01 14.76
C ALA A 328 7.53 11.73 15.88
N LEU A 329 6.53 10.88 15.66
CA LEU A 329 5.55 10.50 16.68
C LEU A 329 6.23 9.65 17.76
N SER A 330 5.88 9.96 19.02
CA SER A 330 6.46 9.24 20.17
C SER A 330 6.12 7.76 20.21
N SER A 331 4.99 7.37 19.61
CA SER A 331 4.54 5.98 19.48
C SER A 331 5.40 5.13 18.56
N ASN A 332 6.13 5.75 17.61
CA ASN A 332 7.01 5.08 16.67
C ASN A 332 8.45 4.91 17.20
N LYS A 333 8.70 5.31 18.45
CA LYS A 333 10.01 5.15 19.09
C LYS A 333 10.25 3.71 19.49
N VAL A 334 11.41 3.19 19.08
CA VAL A 334 12.00 1.97 19.60
C VAL A 334 12.65 2.28 20.93
N THR A 335 12.35 1.51 21.97
CA THR A 335 12.79 1.82 23.35
C THR A 335 13.67 0.76 23.97
N LYS A 336 13.68 -0.46 23.43
CA LYS A 336 14.36 -1.63 24.03
C LYS A 336 15.67 -1.99 23.36
N THR A 337 15.91 -1.49 22.14
CA THR A 337 17.09 -1.81 21.34
C THR A 337 17.79 -0.53 20.92
N ARG A 338 19.13 -0.53 20.90
CA ARG A 338 19.91 0.61 20.37
C ARG A 338 19.73 0.71 18.87
N VAL A 339 19.30 1.89 18.39
CA VAL A 339 18.98 2.17 16.99
C VAL A 339 19.50 3.56 16.58
N ILE A 340 19.69 3.78 15.28
CA ILE A 340 19.99 5.09 14.69
C ILE A 340 18.69 5.65 14.14
N VAL A 341 18.18 6.73 14.72
CA VAL A 341 16.85 7.29 14.39
C VAL A 341 16.99 8.40 13.36
N SER A 342 16.25 8.28 12.27
CA SER A 342 16.04 9.33 11.26
C SER A 342 14.57 9.72 11.23
N TYR A 343 14.28 11.00 10.96
CA TYR A 343 12.91 11.50 10.83
C TYR A 343 12.60 11.94 9.40
N CYS A 344 11.34 11.76 9.02
CA CYS A 344 10.83 12.01 7.68
C CYS A 344 10.79 13.51 7.35
N ASN A 345 11.59 13.95 6.38
CA ASN A 345 11.59 15.34 5.91
C ASN A 345 10.30 15.71 5.18
N ALA A 346 9.58 14.75 4.57
CA ALA A 346 8.28 15.03 3.96
C ALA A 346 7.25 15.47 5.01
N HIS A 347 7.25 14.86 6.20
CA HIS A 347 6.40 15.28 7.32
C HIS A 347 6.80 16.66 7.85
N SER A 348 8.10 16.92 7.99
CA SER A 348 8.58 18.24 8.43
C SER A 348 8.19 19.33 7.42
N ARG A 349 8.40 19.10 6.13
CA ARG A 349 8.00 20.03 5.05
C ARG A 349 6.49 20.29 5.06
N ARG A 350 5.67 19.27 5.31
CA ARG A 350 4.19 19.40 5.35
C ARG A 350 3.72 20.35 6.44
N GLN A 351 4.41 20.42 7.60
CA GLN A 351 4.06 21.37 8.65
C GLN A 351 4.09 22.83 8.15
N PHE A 352 5.00 23.14 7.24
CA PHE A 352 5.13 24.47 6.65
C PHE A 352 4.23 24.66 5.41
N TYR A 353 4.06 23.61 4.59
CA TYR A 353 3.30 23.69 3.34
C TYR A 353 1.87 24.23 3.53
N ASP A 354 1.19 23.82 4.59
CA ASP A 354 -0.17 24.27 4.91
C ASP A 354 -0.23 25.75 5.31
N LEU A 355 0.93 26.38 5.58
CA LEU A 355 1.07 27.77 6.01
C LEU A 355 1.49 28.72 4.88
N GLU A 356 1.81 28.22 3.68
CA GLU A 356 2.33 28.99 2.53
C GLU A 356 1.42 30.18 2.18
N LYS A 357 0.11 30.02 2.28
CA LYS A 357 -0.85 31.11 2.00
C LYS A 357 -0.86 32.22 3.04
N LEU A 358 -0.51 31.91 4.29
CA LEU A 358 -0.51 32.85 5.41
C LEU A 358 0.82 33.61 5.50
N TYR A 359 1.92 32.98 5.10
CA TYR A 359 3.29 33.52 5.16
C TYR A 359 4.02 33.26 3.85
N PRO A 360 3.58 33.87 2.71
CA PRO A 360 4.06 33.49 1.37
C PRO A 360 5.56 33.71 1.15
N GLU A 361 6.14 34.78 1.70
CA GLU A 361 7.56 35.09 1.52
C GLU A 361 8.45 34.11 2.30
N ASP A 362 8.26 34.01 3.60
CA ASP A 362 9.06 33.15 4.50
C ASP A 362 8.90 31.68 4.13
N ILE A 363 7.66 31.23 3.98
CA ILE A 363 7.37 29.82 3.70
C ILE A 363 7.66 29.47 2.25
N GLY A 364 7.46 30.38 1.30
CA GLY A 364 7.84 30.18 -0.09
C GLY A 364 9.34 29.87 -0.22
N TRP A 365 10.19 30.70 0.41
CA TRP A 365 11.63 30.48 0.46
C TRP A 365 11.99 29.11 1.10
N LEU A 366 11.35 28.78 2.23
CA LEU A 366 11.59 27.54 2.95
C LEU A 366 11.24 26.31 2.09
N LEU A 367 10.09 26.35 1.42
CA LEU A 367 9.63 25.27 0.55
C LEU A 367 10.52 25.11 -0.68
N ASP A 368 11.03 26.22 -1.26
CA ASP A 368 11.99 26.18 -2.36
C ASP A 368 13.34 25.60 -1.90
N THR A 369 13.76 25.91 -0.67
CA THR A 369 14.96 25.34 -0.06
C THR A 369 14.82 23.83 0.16
N TYR A 370 13.67 23.37 0.65
CA TYR A 370 13.36 21.94 0.67
C TYR A 370 13.34 21.34 -0.75
N GLY A 371 12.84 22.08 -1.75
CA GLY A 371 12.82 21.65 -3.16
C GLY A 371 14.20 21.24 -3.66
N LYS A 372 15.25 22.00 -3.33
CA LYS A 372 16.65 21.71 -3.69
C LYS A 372 17.14 20.37 -3.11
N ILE A 373 16.66 19.99 -1.92
CA ILE A 373 17.02 18.72 -1.29
C ILE A 373 16.44 17.54 -2.07
N TRP A 374 15.16 17.63 -2.50
CA TRP A 374 14.55 16.57 -3.34
C TRP A 374 15.10 16.55 -4.77
N GLU A 375 15.54 17.69 -5.31
CA GLU A 375 16.27 17.75 -6.59
C GLU A 375 17.60 17.01 -6.49
N SER A 376 18.34 17.17 -5.37
CA SER A 376 19.57 16.42 -5.09
C SER A 376 19.30 14.92 -5.06
N GLU A 377 18.27 14.48 -4.37
CA GLU A 377 17.88 13.05 -4.31
C GLU A 377 17.46 12.52 -5.71
N ALA A 378 16.81 13.34 -6.53
CA ALA A 378 16.46 12.98 -7.91
C ALA A 378 17.70 12.79 -8.80
N ILE A 379 18.72 13.66 -8.66
CA ILE A 379 20.01 13.54 -9.35
C ILE A 379 20.76 12.27 -8.93
N ILE A 380 20.79 11.97 -7.63
CA ILE A 380 21.40 10.77 -7.07
C ILE A 380 20.77 9.51 -7.67
N LYS A 381 19.46 9.47 -7.72
CA LYS A 381 18.70 8.34 -8.30
C LYS A 381 18.91 8.19 -9.80
N ASP A 382 18.94 9.28 -10.54
CA ASP A 382 19.16 9.25 -11.99
C ASP A 382 20.58 8.76 -12.32
N LYS A 383 21.58 9.23 -11.57
CA LYS A 383 22.99 8.82 -11.72
C LYS A 383 23.30 7.46 -11.07
N LYS A 384 22.36 6.84 -10.35
CA LYS A 384 22.55 5.57 -9.62
C LYS A 384 23.79 5.57 -8.73
N MET A 385 23.95 6.62 -7.96
CA MET A 385 25.11 6.76 -7.08
C MET A 385 25.14 5.65 -6.01
N SER A 386 26.33 5.21 -5.61
CA SER A 386 26.50 4.37 -4.42
C SER A 386 26.15 5.14 -3.15
N ASP A 387 25.94 4.42 -2.03
CA ASP A 387 25.58 5.06 -0.76
C ASP A 387 26.64 6.07 -0.27
N GLU A 388 27.93 5.80 -0.50
CA GLU A 388 29.03 6.72 -0.16
C GLU A 388 28.95 8.00 -1.02
N LYS A 389 28.75 7.85 -2.33
CA LYS A 389 28.61 8.99 -3.24
C LYS A 389 27.33 9.77 -2.95
N ARG A 390 26.25 9.08 -2.59
CA ARG A 390 24.99 9.69 -2.16
C ARG A 390 25.20 10.53 -0.90
N LEU A 391 25.88 9.98 0.10
CA LEU A 391 26.17 10.70 1.34
C LEU A 391 27.01 11.95 1.06
N ALA A 392 28.12 11.81 0.32
CA ALA A 392 28.97 12.94 -0.06
C ALA A 392 28.18 14.03 -0.82
N TYR A 393 27.31 13.64 -1.75
CA TYR A 393 26.50 14.57 -2.51
C TYR A 393 25.49 15.33 -1.62
N HIS A 394 24.88 14.64 -0.65
CA HIS A 394 23.99 15.30 0.32
C HIS A 394 24.75 16.22 1.28
N GLN A 395 25.97 15.86 1.68
CA GLN A 395 26.84 16.73 2.49
C GLN A 395 27.17 18.02 1.75
N GLU A 396 27.44 17.94 0.46
CA GLU A 396 27.81 19.10 -0.35
C GLU A 396 26.61 20.00 -0.71
N HIS A 397 25.46 19.38 -1.06
CA HIS A 397 24.33 20.13 -1.66
C HIS A 397 23.10 20.27 -0.75
N SER A 398 22.82 19.29 0.09
CA SER A 398 21.60 19.26 0.92
C SER A 398 21.85 19.75 2.34
N LEU A 399 23.00 19.47 2.92
CA LEU A 399 23.33 19.91 4.29
C LEU A 399 23.36 21.44 4.43
N PRO A 400 23.93 22.21 3.49
CA PRO A 400 23.84 23.67 3.54
C PRO A 400 22.37 24.18 3.50
N ALA A 401 21.50 23.56 2.71
CA ALA A 401 20.09 23.88 2.68
C ALA A 401 19.39 23.63 4.01
N MET A 402 19.66 22.47 4.64
CA MET A 402 19.12 22.15 5.98
C MET A 402 19.65 23.09 7.05
N THR A 403 20.92 23.50 6.95
CA THR A 403 21.53 24.48 7.87
C THR A 403 20.87 25.85 7.72
N SER A 404 20.61 26.33 6.50
CA SER A 404 19.91 27.60 6.23
C SER A 404 18.51 27.59 6.81
N ILE A 405 17.77 26.48 6.70
CA ILE A 405 16.45 26.35 7.34
C ILE A 405 16.59 26.43 8.86
N ARG A 406 17.58 25.75 9.45
CA ARG A 406 17.84 25.82 10.89
C ARG A 406 18.14 27.23 11.38
N GLU A 407 18.99 27.94 10.68
CA GLU A 407 19.34 29.34 11.00
C GLU A 407 18.10 30.24 10.97
N TRP A 408 17.26 30.10 9.95
CA TRP A 408 16.00 30.81 9.85
C TRP A 408 15.06 30.45 11.02
N VAL A 409 14.94 29.17 11.36
CA VAL A 409 14.12 28.69 12.49
C VAL A 409 14.60 29.28 13.81
N VAL A 410 15.91 29.27 14.10
CA VAL A 410 16.50 29.84 15.32
C VAL A 410 16.23 31.34 15.36
N LYS A 411 16.49 32.07 14.27
CA LYS A 411 16.23 33.51 14.19
C LYS A 411 14.76 33.86 14.47
N LYS A 412 13.82 33.04 13.92
CA LYS A 412 12.38 33.25 14.19
C LYS A 412 12.02 32.97 15.66
N MET A 413 12.62 31.96 16.29
CA MET A 413 12.38 31.66 17.73
C MET A 413 12.93 32.74 18.67
N GLU A 414 13.98 33.45 18.26
CA GLU A 414 14.60 34.52 19.02
C GLU A 414 13.92 35.90 18.79
N SER A 415 12.98 36.00 17.84
CA SER A 415 12.27 37.25 17.57
C SER A 415 11.23 37.55 18.63
N GLU A 416 11.03 38.84 18.96
CA GLU A 416 10.02 39.29 19.94
C GLU A 416 8.58 38.93 19.55
N ASP A 417 8.32 38.79 18.23
CA ASP A 417 7.00 38.44 17.68
C ASP A 417 6.76 36.91 17.60
N PHE A 418 7.61 36.08 18.22
CA PHE A 418 7.46 34.62 18.16
C PHE A 418 6.29 34.10 18.99
N GLU A 419 5.22 33.69 18.32
CA GLU A 419 4.05 33.07 18.95
C GLU A 419 4.19 31.54 18.97
N GLU A 420 4.60 30.99 20.11
CA GLU A 420 4.87 29.57 20.32
C GLU A 420 3.69 28.64 19.96
N TYR A 421 2.45 29.06 20.25
CA TYR A 421 1.24 28.25 20.07
C TYR A 421 0.55 28.48 18.71
N SER A 422 1.02 29.43 17.93
CA SER A 422 0.54 29.61 16.55
C SER A 422 0.83 28.39 15.68
N ALA A 423 0.19 28.31 14.53
CA ALA A 423 0.47 27.22 13.58
C ALA A 423 1.92 27.25 13.09
N LEU A 424 2.46 28.46 12.85
CA LEU A 424 3.86 28.67 12.47
C LEU A 424 4.81 28.32 13.63
N GLY A 425 4.52 28.77 14.84
CA GLY A 425 5.33 28.45 16.01
C GLY A 425 5.43 26.94 16.27
N LYS A 426 4.33 26.20 16.08
CA LYS A 426 4.33 24.73 16.19
C LYS A 426 5.20 24.08 15.11
N ALA A 427 5.16 24.55 13.87
CA ALA A 427 5.98 24.04 12.78
C ALA A 427 7.48 24.30 13.03
N ILE A 428 7.82 25.51 13.48
CA ILE A 428 9.17 25.92 13.86
C ILE A 428 9.70 25.05 15.01
N LYS A 429 8.92 24.87 16.08
CA LYS A 429 9.29 24.03 17.23
C LYS A 429 9.45 22.56 16.83
N TYR A 430 8.60 22.05 15.94
CA TYR A 430 8.74 20.70 15.40
C TYR A 430 10.08 20.54 14.70
N PHE A 431 10.41 21.42 13.76
CA PHE A 431 11.67 21.36 13.03
C PHE A 431 12.87 21.48 14.00
N HIS A 432 12.87 22.46 14.89
CA HIS A 432 13.95 22.67 15.86
C HIS A 432 14.18 21.43 16.74
N LYS A 433 13.10 20.88 17.29
CA LYS A 433 13.16 19.72 18.19
C LYS A 433 13.71 18.47 17.53
N TYR A 434 13.40 18.27 16.25
CA TYR A 434 13.71 17.02 15.54
C TYR A 434 14.85 17.17 14.52
N TYR A 435 15.51 18.32 14.49
CA TYR A 435 16.54 18.67 13.51
C TYR A 435 17.62 17.58 13.37
N ASP A 436 18.18 17.08 14.45
CA ASP A 436 19.26 16.08 14.42
C ASP A 436 18.83 14.79 13.71
N GLY A 437 17.57 14.38 13.88
CA GLY A 437 17.02 13.23 13.14
C GLY A 437 16.65 13.55 11.69
N LEU A 438 16.29 14.80 11.39
CA LEU A 438 15.96 15.24 10.03
C LEU A 438 17.20 15.30 9.11
N ILE A 439 18.39 15.61 9.64
CA ILE A 439 19.65 15.69 8.87
C ILE A 439 20.36 14.35 8.72
N MET A 440 19.86 13.26 9.27
CA MET A 440 20.56 11.96 9.29
C MET A 440 20.90 11.46 7.90
N PHE A 441 20.16 11.78 6.86
CA PHE A 441 20.47 11.45 5.48
C PHE A 441 21.74 12.15 4.94
N CYS A 442 22.20 13.22 5.61
CA CYS A 442 23.47 13.90 5.34
C CYS A 442 24.62 13.43 6.26
N VAL A 443 24.35 12.62 7.28
CA VAL A 443 25.30 12.24 8.31
C VAL A 443 25.60 10.75 8.31
N VAL A 444 24.58 9.93 8.06
CA VAL A 444 24.66 8.46 8.17
C VAL A 444 24.53 7.80 6.82
N LEU A 445 25.48 6.93 6.51
CA LEU A 445 25.50 6.15 5.27
C LEU A 445 24.21 5.35 5.10
N GLY A 446 23.55 5.50 3.95
CA GLY A 446 22.32 4.77 3.61
C GLY A 446 21.07 5.21 4.37
N ALA A 447 21.11 6.31 5.18
CA ALA A 447 19.90 6.85 5.79
C ALA A 447 19.00 7.51 4.73
N PRO A 448 17.69 7.19 4.69
CA PRO A 448 16.76 7.77 3.72
C PRO A 448 16.37 9.20 4.10
N ILE A 449 15.90 9.98 3.12
CA ILE A 449 15.43 11.35 3.32
C ILE A 449 14.00 11.41 3.86
N ASP A 450 13.15 10.46 3.47
CA ASP A 450 11.74 10.43 3.83
C ASP A 450 11.20 9.01 3.99
N ASN A 451 9.96 8.92 4.46
CA ASN A 451 9.22 7.67 4.70
C ASN A 451 8.16 7.38 3.61
N ASN A 452 8.17 8.09 2.49
CA ASN A 452 7.13 7.99 1.45
C ASN A 452 6.91 6.56 0.94
N ARG A 453 7.95 5.74 0.95
CA ARG A 453 7.87 4.32 0.54
C ARG A 453 6.98 3.51 1.47
N MET A 454 7.06 3.73 2.80
CA MET A 454 6.21 3.04 3.76
C MET A 454 4.77 3.56 3.67
N GLU A 455 4.58 4.88 3.53
CA GLU A 455 3.25 5.46 3.30
C GLU A 455 2.57 4.86 2.06
N GLU A 456 3.32 4.62 0.97
CA GLU A 456 2.80 3.96 -0.23
C GLU A 456 2.36 2.51 0.06
N LYS A 457 3.12 1.74 0.83
CA LYS A 457 2.76 0.37 1.20
C LYS A 457 1.55 0.32 2.13
N LEU A 458 1.42 1.26 3.07
CA LEU A 458 0.25 1.37 3.95
C LEU A 458 -1.07 1.61 3.20
N LYS A 459 -1.02 2.13 1.97
CA LYS A 459 -2.23 2.32 1.15
C LYS A 459 -3.02 1.03 0.92
N ILE A 460 -2.37 -0.14 1.00
CA ILE A 460 -3.06 -1.44 0.88
C ILE A 460 -4.01 -1.65 2.06
N VAL A 461 -3.53 -1.40 3.28
CA VAL A 461 -4.31 -1.51 4.51
C VAL A 461 -5.38 -0.42 4.59
N ILE A 462 -5.02 0.83 4.26
CA ILE A 462 -5.94 1.97 4.25
C ILE A 462 -7.10 1.72 3.28
N ARG A 463 -6.86 1.12 2.12
CA ARG A 463 -7.90 0.72 1.15
C ARG A 463 -8.84 -0.30 1.77
N GLY A 464 -8.32 -1.36 2.38
CA GLY A 464 -9.11 -2.37 3.08
C GLY A 464 -9.99 -1.77 4.18
N ARG A 465 -9.43 -0.86 5.00
CA ARG A 465 -10.18 -0.14 6.04
C ARG A 465 -11.28 0.76 5.45
N LYS A 466 -11.00 1.47 4.35
CA LYS A 466 -11.99 2.36 3.72
C LYS A 466 -13.19 1.61 3.15
N THR A 467 -13.02 0.36 2.76
CA THR A 467 -14.09 -0.47 2.17
C THR A 467 -14.80 -1.35 3.18
N ALA A 468 -14.08 -1.92 4.14
CA ALA A 468 -14.62 -2.85 5.15
C ALA A 468 -14.84 -2.21 6.53
N HIS A 469 -14.30 -1.01 6.78
CA HIS A 469 -14.38 -0.21 8.01
C HIS A 469 -13.69 -0.80 9.24
N PHE A 470 -13.68 -2.12 9.45
CA PHE A 470 -13.13 -2.80 10.63
C PHE A 470 -12.78 -4.26 10.35
N TYR A 471 -12.03 -4.87 11.25
CA TYR A 471 -11.96 -6.32 11.44
C TYR A 471 -12.97 -6.74 12.51
N LYS A 472 -13.72 -7.83 12.28
CA LYS A 472 -14.70 -8.32 13.26
C LYS A 472 -13.98 -8.90 14.49
N THR A 473 -12.96 -9.73 14.25
CA THR A 473 -12.22 -10.50 15.26
C THR A 473 -10.73 -10.20 15.25
N VAL A 474 -10.05 -10.48 16.36
CA VAL A 474 -8.58 -10.44 16.46
C VAL A 474 -7.96 -11.44 15.49
N ASN A 475 -8.55 -12.65 15.38
CA ASN A 475 -8.12 -13.65 14.40
C ASN A 475 -8.20 -13.12 12.96
N GLY A 476 -9.29 -12.45 12.59
CA GLY A 476 -9.43 -11.84 11.26
C GLY A 476 -8.37 -10.78 10.95
N ALA A 477 -7.91 -10.03 11.95
CA ALA A 477 -6.78 -9.13 11.81
C ALA A 477 -5.46 -9.90 11.66
N GLY A 478 -5.28 -11.02 12.40
CA GLY A 478 -4.13 -11.92 12.28
C GLY A 478 -4.00 -12.54 10.89
N VAL A 479 -5.09 -13.03 10.32
CA VAL A 479 -5.16 -13.51 8.92
C VAL A 479 -4.72 -12.44 7.94
N ALA A 480 -5.20 -11.20 8.14
CA ALA A 480 -4.81 -10.06 7.32
C ALA A 480 -3.31 -9.75 7.41
N ASN A 481 -2.74 -9.77 8.62
CA ASN A 481 -1.31 -9.51 8.84
C ASN A 481 -0.43 -10.45 8.01
N VAL A 482 -0.75 -11.75 8.03
CA VAL A 482 -0.01 -12.76 7.26
C VAL A 482 -0.13 -12.53 5.77
N ILE A 483 -1.36 -12.49 5.25
CA ILE A 483 -1.60 -12.45 3.80
C ILE A 483 -1.11 -11.13 3.18
N ILE A 484 -1.36 -9.98 3.82
CA ILE A 484 -0.92 -8.67 3.30
C ILE A 484 0.61 -8.60 3.28
N SER A 485 1.28 -9.09 4.32
CA SER A 485 2.75 -9.10 4.40
C SER A 485 3.37 -9.96 3.29
N LEU A 486 2.82 -11.15 3.06
CA LEU A 486 3.29 -12.03 1.99
C LEU A 486 3.07 -11.44 0.60
N ILE A 487 1.88 -10.90 0.32
CA ILE A 487 1.57 -10.25 -0.95
C ILE A 487 2.52 -9.06 -1.18
N ALA A 488 2.72 -8.22 -0.15
CA ALA A 488 3.55 -7.04 -0.27
C ALA A 488 5.04 -7.39 -0.46
N THR A 489 5.54 -8.39 0.27
CA THR A 489 6.93 -8.86 0.14
C THR A 489 7.17 -9.55 -1.20
N ALA A 490 6.24 -10.42 -1.65
CA ALA A 490 6.33 -11.06 -2.96
C ALA A 490 6.32 -10.03 -4.10
N ALA A 491 5.42 -9.05 -4.04
CA ALA A 491 5.37 -7.97 -5.02
C ALA A 491 6.64 -7.11 -5.02
N GLN A 492 7.26 -6.90 -3.86
CA GLN A 492 8.54 -6.18 -3.74
C GLN A 492 9.71 -6.97 -4.33
N ALA A 493 9.68 -8.29 -4.20
CA ALA A 493 10.65 -9.22 -4.80
C ALA A 493 10.39 -9.49 -6.30
N ASP A 494 9.43 -8.79 -6.93
CA ASP A 494 9.02 -8.98 -8.34
C ASP A 494 8.39 -10.34 -8.63
N VAL A 495 7.83 -10.99 -7.61
CA VAL A 495 7.18 -12.29 -7.63
C VAL A 495 5.67 -12.13 -7.83
N ASN A 496 5.06 -13.02 -8.63
CA ASN A 496 3.61 -13.07 -8.78
C ASN A 496 2.96 -13.58 -7.50
N SER A 497 2.33 -12.68 -6.75
CA SER A 497 1.73 -13.01 -5.45
C SER A 497 0.63 -14.09 -5.52
N TYR A 498 -0.10 -14.18 -6.64
CA TYR A 498 -1.13 -15.22 -6.82
C TYR A 498 -0.48 -16.60 -6.95
N ASP A 499 0.46 -16.75 -7.88
CA ASP A 499 1.18 -18.01 -8.11
C ASP A 499 1.94 -18.43 -6.83
N TYR A 500 2.48 -17.45 -6.10
CA TYR A 500 3.17 -17.67 -4.84
C TYR A 500 2.25 -18.24 -3.75
N LEU A 501 1.09 -17.62 -3.52
CA LEU A 501 0.12 -18.12 -2.53
C LEU A 501 -0.41 -19.53 -2.89
N VAL A 502 -0.58 -19.82 -4.17
CA VAL A 502 -0.95 -21.18 -4.64
C VAL A 502 0.18 -22.17 -4.32
N ALA A 503 1.43 -21.82 -4.63
CA ALA A 503 2.58 -22.68 -4.38
C ALA A 503 2.76 -23.02 -2.89
N LEU A 504 2.57 -22.04 -1.99
CA LEU A 504 2.65 -22.27 -0.55
C LEU A 504 1.60 -23.27 -0.06
N GLN A 505 0.35 -23.16 -0.53
CA GLN A 505 -0.73 -24.08 -0.16
C GLN A 505 -0.47 -25.50 -0.69
N LYS A 506 -0.07 -25.65 -1.95
CA LYS A 506 0.26 -26.95 -2.58
C LYS A 506 1.36 -27.68 -1.81
N ASN A 507 2.33 -26.93 -1.33
CA ASN A 507 3.53 -27.49 -0.71
C ASN A 507 3.57 -27.27 0.81
N ARG A 508 2.40 -27.13 1.48
CA ARG A 508 2.30 -26.75 2.89
C ARG A 508 3.14 -27.60 3.85
N SER A 509 3.29 -28.90 3.60
CA SER A 509 4.14 -29.78 4.41
C SER A 509 5.62 -29.38 4.30
N LYS A 510 6.12 -29.21 3.07
CA LYS A 510 7.49 -28.78 2.80
C LYS A 510 7.76 -27.35 3.29
N VAL A 511 6.75 -26.47 3.17
CA VAL A 511 6.78 -25.10 3.72
C VAL A 511 6.94 -25.12 5.24
N LYS A 512 6.24 -26.00 5.92
CA LYS A 512 6.34 -26.16 7.39
C LYS A 512 7.69 -26.72 7.83
N GLU A 513 8.25 -27.67 7.06
CA GLU A 513 9.55 -28.30 7.34
C GLU A 513 10.70 -27.30 7.15
N ASN A 514 10.70 -26.54 6.07
CA ASN A 514 11.78 -25.61 5.75
C ASN A 514 11.28 -24.28 5.15
N PRO A 515 10.69 -23.39 5.97
CA PRO A 515 10.06 -22.15 5.47
C PRO A 515 11.04 -21.19 4.78
N LYS A 516 12.33 -21.28 5.05
CA LYS A 516 13.38 -20.46 4.45
C LYS A 516 13.49 -20.65 2.94
N ASP A 517 13.28 -21.88 2.45
CA ASP A 517 13.36 -22.19 1.02
C ASP A 517 12.15 -21.66 0.26
N TRP A 518 11.05 -21.38 0.97
CA TRP A 518 9.79 -20.87 0.41
C TRP A 518 9.63 -19.35 0.54
N LEU A 519 10.67 -18.62 0.91
CA LEU A 519 10.66 -17.16 0.87
C LEU A 519 10.46 -16.65 -0.57
N PRO A 520 9.85 -15.48 -0.80
CA PRO A 520 9.51 -15.00 -2.15
C PRO A 520 10.66 -15.06 -3.17
N TRP A 521 11.88 -14.81 -2.73
CA TRP A 521 13.08 -14.83 -3.59
C TRP A 521 13.72 -16.20 -3.79
N ASN A 522 13.26 -17.23 -3.10
CA ASN A 522 13.76 -18.61 -3.17
C ASN A 522 12.76 -19.58 -3.81
N TYR A 523 11.45 -19.34 -3.65
CA TYR A 523 10.40 -20.32 -3.91
C TYR A 523 10.38 -20.87 -5.35
N GLU A 524 10.68 -20.05 -6.36
CA GLU A 524 10.69 -20.51 -7.76
C GLU A 524 11.76 -21.58 -8.01
N LYS A 525 12.95 -21.39 -7.41
CA LYS A 525 14.02 -22.38 -7.44
C LYS A 525 13.60 -23.66 -6.73
N THR A 526 13.09 -23.53 -5.50
CA THR A 526 12.63 -24.66 -4.67
C THR A 526 11.50 -25.43 -5.37
N LEU A 527 10.53 -24.72 -5.98
CA LEU A 527 9.44 -25.33 -6.73
C LEU A 527 9.95 -26.13 -7.94
N SER A 528 10.95 -25.62 -8.65
CA SER A 528 11.59 -26.32 -9.77
C SER A 528 12.27 -27.61 -9.31
N GLU A 529 12.98 -27.56 -8.18
CA GLU A 529 13.66 -28.73 -7.59
C GLU A 529 12.67 -29.80 -7.13
N VAL A 530 11.56 -29.38 -6.48
CA VAL A 530 10.47 -30.27 -6.06
C VAL A 530 9.83 -30.98 -7.25
N ASN A 531 9.50 -30.25 -8.31
CA ASN A 531 8.89 -30.82 -9.50
C ASN A 531 9.82 -31.83 -10.22
N ILE A 532 11.13 -31.61 -10.21
CA ILE A 532 12.10 -32.57 -10.76
C ILE A 532 12.10 -33.86 -9.94
N ILE A 533 12.10 -33.78 -8.62
CA ILE A 533 12.14 -34.94 -7.72
C ILE A 533 10.86 -35.78 -7.87
N GLU A 534 9.70 -35.15 -7.99
CA GLU A 534 8.41 -35.85 -8.16
C GLU A 534 8.27 -36.54 -9.51
N HIS A 535 9.03 -36.14 -10.52
CA HIS A 535 9.04 -36.74 -11.86
C HIS A 535 10.20 -37.72 -12.09
N LEU A 536 11.05 -37.97 -11.08
CA LEU A 536 12.07 -39.03 -11.18
C LEU A 536 11.38 -40.39 -11.05
N PRO A 537 11.66 -41.37 -11.95
CA PRO A 537 11.12 -42.73 -11.82
C PRO A 537 11.58 -43.33 -10.51
N ALA A 538 10.64 -43.96 -9.77
CA ALA A 538 10.95 -44.68 -8.56
C ALA A 538 12.11 -45.66 -8.82
N ILE A 539 13.22 -45.50 -8.09
CA ILE A 539 14.31 -46.47 -8.12
C ILE A 539 13.78 -47.73 -7.46
N GLU A 540 13.45 -48.73 -8.24
CA GLU A 540 13.18 -50.09 -7.72
C GLU A 540 14.42 -50.58 -6.96
N VAL A 541 14.35 -50.58 -5.65
CA VAL A 541 15.36 -51.25 -4.84
C VAL A 541 15.18 -52.73 -5.06
N VAL A 542 15.95 -53.27 -6.00
CA VAL A 542 16.05 -54.72 -6.17
C VAL A 542 16.78 -55.26 -4.92
N ASN A 543 15.99 -55.74 -3.97
CA ASN A 543 16.52 -56.56 -2.87
C ASN A 543 17.05 -57.87 -3.48
N SER A 544 18.35 -57.96 -3.69
CA SER A 544 19.04 -59.20 -3.93
C SER A 544 19.07 -59.98 -2.61
N SER A 545 18.21 -61.00 -2.53
CA SER A 545 18.24 -62.08 -1.53
C SER A 545 19.45 -62.99 -1.76
#